data_6c0ba1b9b07f306cfb842dd2d495c730
#
_entry.id   6c0ba1b9b07f306cfb842dd2d495c730
#
_cell.length_a   1.000
_cell.length_b   1.000
_cell.length_c   1.000
_cell.angle_alpha   90.00
_cell.angle_beta   90.00
_cell.angle_gamma   90.00
#
_symmetry.space_group_name_H-M   'P 1'
#
loop_
_entity.id
_entity.type
_entity.pdbx_description
1 polymer ?
#
loop_
_entity_poly.entity_id
_entity_poly.type
_entity_poly.pdbx_seq_one_letter_code
_entity_poly.pdbx_strand_id
1 'polypeptide(L)'
;KDINKFIAFYKLDKKDLLIQNFIKGNEYTVFVHTNKKNNIIIPVRVYQKKGVTIDAKVEKNKTIENYIKTKILKVLTTKNCFNVQLILKGKKVYIIEINPRLSTTFALIVKSGYDPFSNSFLNKFILKKKIKMHRYLTAKYY
;
A
#
# COMPACT_ATOMS: atom_id res chain seq x y z
N LYS A 1 -11.94 -5.47 26.17
CA LYS A 1 -11.96 -4.08 26.72
C LYS A 1 -13.31 -3.47 26.34
N ASP A 2 -13.96 -2.84 27.31
CA ASP A 2 -15.29 -2.27 27.15
C ASP A 2 -15.21 -1.01 26.29
N ILE A 3 -15.76 -1.09 25.08
CA ILE A 3 -15.74 -0.01 24.10
C ILE A 3 -16.53 1.21 24.60
N ASN A 4 -17.58 1.01 25.39
CA ASN A 4 -18.38 2.10 25.90
C ASN A 4 -17.58 2.94 26.93
N LYS A 5 -16.74 2.30 27.74
CA LYS A 5 -15.82 3.00 28.66
C LYS A 5 -14.77 3.80 27.90
N PHE A 6 -14.26 3.25 26.79
CA PHE A 6 -13.31 3.95 25.91
C PHE A 6 -13.95 5.19 25.29
N ILE A 7 -15.15 5.06 24.73
CA ILE A 7 -15.91 6.16 24.12
C ILE A 7 -16.17 7.27 25.16
N ALA A 8 -16.62 6.89 26.35
CA ALA A 8 -16.91 7.85 27.42
C ALA A 8 -15.64 8.57 27.91
N PHE A 9 -14.54 7.83 28.09
CA PHE A 9 -13.26 8.40 28.54
C PHE A 9 -12.68 9.43 27.58
N TYR A 10 -12.74 9.15 26.27
CA TYR A 10 -12.23 10.06 25.24
C TYR A 10 -13.28 11.03 24.71
N LYS A 11 -14.50 11.04 25.25
CA LYS A 11 -15.63 11.89 24.81
C LYS A 11 -15.88 11.82 23.29
N LEU A 12 -15.79 10.60 22.72
CA LEU A 12 -15.97 10.38 21.31
C LEU A 12 -17.45 10.23 20.96
N ASP A 13 -17.85 10.69 19.76
CA ASP A 13 -19.18 10.40 19.22
C ASP A 13 -19.14 9.02 18.52
N LYS A 14 -20.14 8.18 18.78
CA LYS A 14 -20.25 6.85 18.17
C LYS A 14 -20.30 6.90 16.64
N LYS A 15 -20.90 7.96 16.08
CA LYS A 15 -21.00 8.15 14.61
C LYS A 15 -19.65 8.38 13.94
N ASP A 16 -18.63 8.87 14.69
CA ASP A 16 -17.30 9.17 14.18
C ASP A 16 -16.34 7.97 14.34
N LEU A 17 -16.85 6.82 14.80
CA LEU A 17 -16.05 5.63 15.08
C LEU A 17 -16.30 4.53 14.05
N LEU A 18 -15.21 4.02 13.50
CA LEU A 18 -15.22 2.77 12.75
C LEU A 18 -14.65 1.64 13.62
N ILE A 19 -15.50 0.64 13.91
CA ILE A 19 -15.09 -0.54 14.66
C ILE A 19 -14.93 -1.70 13.73
N GLN A 20 -13.75 -2.30 13.73
CA GLN A 20 -13.44 -3.46 12.88
C GLN A 20 -12.63 -4.51 13.64
N ASN A 21 -12.66 -5.75 13.15
CA ASN A 21 -11.90 -6.82 13.75
C ASN A 21 -10.39 -6.57 13.61
N PHE A 22 -9.66 -6.80 14.69
CA PHE A 22 -8.21 -6.77 14.64
C PHE A 22 -7.68 -7.98 13.87
N ILE A 23 -6.90 -7.73 12.81
CA ILE A 23 -6.28 -8.77 11.99
C ILE A 23 -4.78 -8.78 12.26
N LYS A 24 -4.30 -9.85 12.90
CA LYS A 24 -2.86 -10.07 13.07
C LYS A 24 -2.27 -10.65 11.79
N GLY A 25 -1.35 -9.94 11.15
CA GLY A 25 -0.71 -10.34 9.89
C GLY A 25 0.44 -9.41 9.51
N ASN A 26 0.96 -9.59 8.31
CA ASN A 26 1.99 -8.69 7.76
C ASN A 26 1.33 -7.50 7.09
N GLU A 27 1.74 -6.30 7.46
CA GLU A 27 1.23 -5.06 6.88
C GLU A 27 1.99 -4.69 5.62
N TYR A 28 1.24 -4.19 4.63
CA TYR A 28 1.78 -3.72 3.36
C TYR A 28 1.17 -2.39 2.97
N THR A 29 2.01 -1.56 2.39
CA THR A 29 1.60 -0.44 1.56
C THR A 29 1.92 -0.81 0.12
N VAL A 30 0.91 -0.94 -0.72
CA VAL A 30 1.08 -1.36 -2.11
C VAL A 30 0.96 -0.16 -3.02
N PHE A 31 2.05 0.18 -3.68
CA PHE A 31 2.02 1.19 -4.73
C PHE A 31 1.39 0.59 -5.98
N VAL A 32 0.42 1.32 -6.55
CA VAL A 32 -0.25 0.94 -7.79
C VAL A 32 -0.22 2.12 -8.75
N HIS A 33 0.27 1.88 -9.95
CA HIS A 33 0.16 2.83 -11.05
C HIS A 33 -0.54 2.15 -12.23
N THR A 34 -1.61 2.75 -12.68
CA THR A 34 -2.41 2.23 -13.79
C THR A 34 -2.34 3.18 -14.97
N ASN A 35 -2.21 2.62 -16.16
CA ASN A 35 -2.48 3.32 -17.41
C ASN A 35 -3.25 2.38 -18.35
N LYS A 36 -3.63 2.88 -19.54
CA LYS A 36 -4.44 2.13 -20.51
C LYS A 36 -3.85 0.78 -20.92
N LYS A 37 -2.53 0.58 -20.82
CA LYS A 37 -1.83 -0.60 -21.35
C LYS A 37 -1.21 -1.51 -20.28
N ASN A 38 -0.78 -0.92 -19.14
CA ASN A 38 -0.03 -1.67 -18.13
C ASN A 38 -0.37 -1.22 -16.71
N ASN A 39 -0.35 -2.18 -15.79
CA ASN A 39 -0.50 -1.93 -14.36
C ASN A 39 0.81 -2.27 -13.66
N ILE A 40 1.36 -1.33 -12.92
CA ILE A 40 2.51 -1.54 -12.05
C ILE A 40 1.99 -1.69 -10.63
N ILE A 41 2.36 -2.78 -9.98
CA ILE A 41 1.97 -3.09 -8.60
C ILE A 41 3.25 -3.44 -7.86
N ILE A 42 3.58 -2.65 -6.84
CA ILE A 42 4.80 -2.83 -6.05
C ILE A 42 4.41 -2.95 -4.58
N PRO A 43 4.40 -4.16 -4.03
CA PRO A 43 4.17 -4.38 -2.61
C PRO A 43 5.38 -3.91 -1.80
N VAL A 44 5.12 -3.12 -0.77
CA VAL A 44 6.11 -2.70 0.23
C VAL A 44 5.62 -3.21 1.59
N ARG A 45 6.33 -4.18 2.15
CA ARG A 45 6.08 -4.62 3.50
C ARG A 45 6.54 -3.53 4.47
N VAL A 46 5.67 -3.18 5.42
CA VAL A 46 5.96 -2.12 6.40
C VAL A 46 5.98 -2.69 7.81
N TYR A 47 6.82 -2.09 8.64
CA TYR A 47 6.90 -2.36 10.07
C TYR A 47 6.57 -1.07 10.79
N GLN A 48 5.52 -1.11 11.62
CA GLN A 48 5.02 0.08 12.29
C GLN A 48 5.24 -0.01 13.79
N LYS A 49 5.48 1.16 14.41
CA LYS A 49 5.45 1.36 15.84
C LYS A 49 4.60 2.57 16.15
N LYS A 50 3.55 2.38 16.96
CA LYS A 50 2.58 3.44 17.31
C LYS A 50 1.99 4.15 16.06
N GLY A 51 1.67 3.38 14.99
CA GLY A 51 1.08 3.93 13.76
C GLY A 51 2.07 4.60 12.80
N VAL A 52 3.36 4.67 13.15
CA VAL A 52 4.41 5.23 12.29
C VAL A 52 5.24 4.11 11.68
N THR A 53 5.48 4.18 10.37
CA THR A 53 6.39 3.26 9.68
C THR A 53 7.81 3.53 10.11
N ILE A 54 8.45 2.54 10.72
CA ILE A 54 9.86 2.61 11.20
C ILE A 54 10.82 1.84 10.31
N ASP A 55 10.32 0.88 9.55
CA ASP A 55 11.10 0.10 8.60
C ASP A 55 10.20 -0.35 7.46
N ALA A 56 10.74 -0.46 6.24
CA ALA A 56 9.99 -0.88 5.09
C ALA A 56 10.87 -1.61 4.07
N LYS A 57 10.27 -2.59 3.37
CA LYS A 57 10.97 -3.44 2.41
C LYS A 57 10.13 -3.66 1.17
N VAL A 58 10.68 -3.32 0.01
CA VAL A 58 10.07 -3.69 -1.27
C VAL A 58 10.23 -5.19 -1.47
N GLU A 59 9.13 -5.89 -1.75
CA GLU A 59 9.17 -7.32 -2.03
C GLU A 59 8.16 -7.75 -3.09
N LYS A 60 8.51 -8.79 -3.85
CA LYS A 60 7.60 -9.41 -4.80
C LYS A 60 6.62 -10.32 -4.05
N ASN A 61 5.31 -10.09 -4.22
CA ASN A 61 4.27 -10.90 -3.59
C ASN A 61 3.13 -11.18 -4.55
N LYS A 62 3.16 -12.36 -5.17
CA LYS A 62 2.16 -12.77 -6.17
C LYS A 62 0.72 -12.78 -5.63
N THR A 63 0.53 -13.11 -4.35
CA THR A 63 -0.81 -13.12 -3.73
C THR A 63 -1.41 -11.72 -3.70
N ILE A 64 -0.61 -10.74 -3.26
CA ILE A 64 -1.01 -9.32 -3.24
C ILE A 64 -1.22 -8.81 -4.66
N GLU A 65 -0.26 -9.04 -5.56
CA GLU A 65 -0.34 -8.59 -6.95
C GLU A 65 -1.59 -9.11 -7.65
N ASN A 66 -1.89 -10.40 -7.50
CA ASN A 66 -3.09 -11.01 -8.07
C ASN A 66 -4.37 -10.44 -7.45
N TYR A 67 -4.40 -10.24 -6.14
CA TYR A 67 -5.54 -9.65 -5.47
C TYR A 67 -5.83 -8.23 -5.98
N ILE A 68 -4.81 -7.39 -6.07
CA ILE A 68 -4.96 -6.02 -6.62
C ILE A 68 -5.50 -6.08 -8.05
N LYS A 69 -4.90 -6.90 -8.93
CA LYS A 69 -5.34 -7.05 -10.33
C LYS A 69 -6.78 -7.52 -10.45
N THR A 70 -7.16 -8.54 -9.69
CA THR A 70 -8.43 -9.24 -9.90
C THR A 70 -9.59 -8.68 -9.09
N LYS A 71 -9.33 -7.94 -8.01
CA LYS A 71 -10.35 -7.39 -7.12
C LYS A 71 -10.39 -5.87 -7.16
N ILE A 72 -9.25 -5.20 -6.99
CA ILE A 72 -9.21 -3.75 -6.87
C ILE A 72 -9.33 -3.07 -8.24
N LEU A 73 -8.50 -3.47 -9.21
CA LEU A 73 -8.49 -2.85 -10.54
C LEU A 73 -9.68 -3.20 -11.42
N LYS A 74 -10.52 -4.16 -11.00
CA LYS A 74 -11.82 -4.39 -11.64
C LYS A 74 -12.87 -3.35 -11.27
N VAL A 75 -12.72 -2.74 -10.10
CA VAL A 75 -13.68 -1.76 -9.55
C VAL A 75 -13.17 -0.33 -9.71
N LEU A 76 -11.87 -0.14 -9.52
CA LEU A 76 -11.24 1.18 -9.64
C LEU A 76 -10.69 1.40 -11.05
N THR A 77 -11.34 2.28 -11.81
CA THR A 77 -10.95 2.63 -13.19
C THR A 77 -10.03 3.86 -13.25
N THR A 78 -9.24 4.10 -12.21
CA THR A 78 -8.31 5.24 -12.18
C THR A 78 -7.13 5.04 -13.14
N LYS A 79 -6.65 6.13 -13.72
CA LYS A 79 -5.48 6.16 -14.60
C LYS A 79 -4.23 6.72 -13.92
N ASN A 80 -4.25 6.85 -12.61
CA ASN A 80 -3.21 7.52 -11.83
C ASN A 80 -2.55 6.55 -10.85
N CYS A 81 -1.60 7.11 -10.08
CA CYS A 81 -1.00 6.42 -8.96
C CYS A 81 -1.90 6.48 -7.73
N PHE A 82 -2.00 5.38 -7.03
CA PHE A 82 -2.64 5.30 -5.73
C PHE A 82 -1.95 4.27 -4.86
N ASN A 83 -2.30 4.25 -3.60
CA ASN A 83 -1.72 3.35 -2.64
C ASN A 83 -2.82 2.56 -1.93
N VAL A 84 -2.59 1.26 -1.74
CA VAL A 84 -3.48 0.36 -1.02
C VAL A 84 -2.77 -0.11 0.24
N GLN A 85 -3.35 0.18 1.41
CA GLN A 85 -2.88 -0.40 2.67
C GLN A 85 -3.66 -1.68 2.96
N LEU A 86 -2.94 -2.72 3.30
CA LEU A 86 -3.53 -4.03 3.53
C LEU A 86 -2.74 -4.87 4.54
N ILE A 87 -3.42 -5.87 5.10
CA ILE A 87 -2.81 -6.92 5.92
C ILE A 87 -2.86 -8.23 5.15
N LEU A 88 -1.71 -8.91 5.06
CA LEU A 88 -1.62 -10.27 4.54
C LEU A 88 -1.51 -11.26 5.71
N LYS A 89 -2.53 -12.13 5.86
CA LYS A 89 -2.55 -13.24 6.82
C LYS A 89 -2.59 -14.56 6.07
N GLY A 90 -1.46 -15.28 6.03
CA GLY A 90 -1.31 -16.44 5.16
C GLY A 90 -1.50 -16.06 3.69
N LYS A 91 -2.54 -16.60 3.04
CA LYS A 91 -2.92 -16.26 1.66
C LYS A 91 -4.10 -15.28 1.56
N LYS A 92 -4.67 -14.85 2.69
CA LYS A 92 -5.80 -13.91 2.72
C LYS A 92 -5.33 -12.47 2.80
N VAL A 93 -5.88 -11.64 1.93
CA VAL A 93 -5.64 -10.19 1.87
C VAL A 93 -6.82 -9.47 2.51
N TYR A 94 -6.53 -8.57 3.44
CA TYR A 94 -7.50 -7.71 4.11
C TYR A 94 -7.14 -6.26 3.81
N ILE A 95 -8.01 -5.55 3.09
CA ILE A 95 -7.82 -4.13 2.78
C ILE A 95 -8.10 -3.31 4.03
N ILE A 96 -7.21 -2.36 4.33
CA ILE A 96 -7.40 -1.35 5.38
C ILE A 96 -7.98 -0.10 4.74
N GLU A 97 -7.26 0.46 3.74
CA GLU A 97 -7.68 1.68 3.05
C GLU A 97 -7.07 1.76 1.65
N ILE A 98 -7.68 2.59 0.81
CA ILE A 98 -7.17 2.95 -0.51
C ILE A 98 -7.04 4.47 -0.57
N ASN A 99 -5.80 4.95 -0.79
CA ASN A 99 -5.48 6.37 -0.80
C ASN A 99 -5.13 6.82 -2.22
N PRO A 100 -5.81 7.82 -2.81
CA PRO A 100 -5.49 8.36 -4.13
C PRO A 100 -4.29 9.31 -4.08
N ARG A 101 -3.22 8.88 -3.43
CA ARG A 101 -1.97 9.60 -3.24
C ARG A 101 -0.79 8.65 -3.10
N LEU A 102 0.41 9.17 -3.21
CA LEU A 102 1.64 8.44 -2.91
C LEU A 102 1.77 8.17 -1.40
N SER A 103 2.36 7.06 -1.05
CA SER A 103 2.64 6.68 0.34
C SER A 103 3.95 7.31 0.84
N THR A 104 4.17 7.30 2.15
CA THR A 104 5.46 7.69 2.76
C THR A 104 6.62 6.81 2.31
N THR A 105 6.34 5.57 1.90
CA THR A 105 7.34 4.63 1.37
C THR A 105 7.68 4.85 -0.11
N PHE A 106 7.20 5.94 -0.72
CA PHE A 106 7.39 6.21 -2.15
C PHE A 106 8.86 6.30 -2.56
N ALA A 107 9.74 6.80 -1.69
CA ALA A 107 11.18 6.84 -1.95
C ALA A 107 11.77 5.44 -2.25
N LEU A 108 11.23 4.38 -1.64
CA LEU A 108 11.64 3.00 -1.92
C LEU A 108 11.20 2.55 -3.32
N ILE A 109 10.05 3.03 -3.79
CA ILE A 109 9.55 2.73 -5.14
C ILE A 109 10.53 3.30 -6.17
N VAL A 110 10.93 4.56 -6.01
CA VAL A 110 11.92 5.21 -6.88
C VAL A 110 13.27 4.48 -6.82
N LYS A 111 13.76 4.15 -5.61
CA LYS A 111 15.00 3.36 -5.44
C LYS A 111 14.92 1.97 -6.05
N SER A 112 13.73 1.37 -6.12
CA SER A 112 13.53 0.06 -6.79
C SER A 112 13.63 0.15 -8.31
N GLY A 113 13.81 1.35 -8.87
CA GLY A 113 13.99 1.60 -10.29
C GLY A 113 12.71 1.97 -11.04
N TYR A 114 11.65 2.30 -10.31
CA TYR A 114 10.41 2.78 -10.90
C TYR A 114 10.14 4.25 -10.49
N ASP A 115 10.20 5.15 -11.48
CA ASP A 115 9.84 6.55 -11.31
C ASP A 115 8.55 6.87 -12.07
N PRO A 116 7.40 7.02 -11.36
CA PRO A 116 6.13 7.32 -12.00
C PRO A 116 6.06 8.74 -12.56
N PHE A 117 6.85 9.68 -12.05
CA PHE A 117 6.82 11.06 -12.51
C PHE A 117 7.43 11.21 -13.90
N SER A 118 8.59 10.59 -14.14
CA SER A 118 9.20 10.56 -15.47
C SER A 118 8.27 9.93 -16.52
N ASN A 119 7.43 8.99 -16.11
CA ASN A 119 6.51 8.31 -16.99
C ASN A 119 5.18 9.05 -17.18
N SER A 120 4.71 9.79 -16.17
CA SER A 120 3.44 10.55 -16.22
C SER A 120 3.55 11.81 -17.06
N PHE A 121 4.63 12.55 -16.96
CA PHE A 121 4.84 13.78 -17.72
C PHE A 121 5.02 13.54 -19.23
N LEU A 122 5.52 12.39 -19.63
CA LEU A 122 5.82 12.10 -21.02
C LEU A 122 4.74 11.30 -21.76
N ASN A 123 3.61 10.99 -21.11
CA ASN A 123 2.58 10.08 -21.63
C ASN A 123 3.14 8.77 -22.25
N LYS A 124 4.42 8.49 -22.03
CA LYS A 124 5.13 7.31 -22.47
C LYS A 124 5.46 6.46 -21.24
N PHE A 125 4.83 5.30 -21.13
CA PHE A 125 5.22 4.26 -20.20
C PHE A 125 6.56 3.67 -20.68
N ILE A 126 7.64 4.36 -20.39
CA ILE A 126 8.97 3.85 -20.69
C ILE A 126 9.38 2.97 -19.51
N LEU A 127 9.04 1.70 -19.58
CA LEU A 127 9.73 0.68 -18.79
C LEU A 127 11.19 0.62 -19.31
N LYS A 128 12.01 1.62 -18.92
CA LYS A 128 13.41 1.66 -19.32
C LYS A 128 14.25 0.51 -18.76
N LYS A 129 13.77 -0.16 -17.71
CA LYS A 129 14.43 -1.36 -17.14
C LYS A 129 13.37 -2.23 -16.44
N LYS A 130 13.57 -3.56 -16.48
CA LYS A 130 12.90 -4.47 -15.52
C LYS A 130 13.07 -3.91 -14.13
N ILE A 131 11.96 -3.72 -13.41
CA ILE A 131 12.01 -3.29 -12.00
C ILE A 131 12.85 -4.33 -11.28
N LYS A 132 14.07 -3.95 -10.93
CA LYS A 132 14.92 -4.78 -10.07
C LYS A 132 14.33 -4.68 -8.67
N MET A 133 13.39 -5.57 -8.35
CA MET A 133 13.00 -5.77 -6.96
C MET A 133 14.18 -6.38 -6.25
N HIS A 134 15.04 -5.56 -5.70
CA HIS A 134 16.08 -6.04 -4.80
C HIS A 134 15.38 -6.58 -3.56
N ARG A 135 15.66 -7.82 -3.23
CA ARG A 135 15.13 -8.52 -2.04
C ARG A 135 15.43 -7.78 -0.71
N TYR A 136 16.22 -6.71 -0.77
CA TYR A 136 16.85 -6.06 0.38
C TYR A 136 16.86 -4.52 0.34
N LEU A 137 16.01 -3.88 -0.48
CA LEU A 137 15.82 -2.45 -0.34
C LEU A 137 15.00 -2.18 0.92
N THR A 138 15.70 -1.84 1.98
CA THR A 138 15.11 -1.42 3.25
C THR A 138 15.40 0.06 3.47
N ALA A 139 14.45 0.78 4.05
CA ALA A 139 14.69 2.08 4.63
C ALA A 139 14.23 2.04 6.08
N LYS A 140 15.09 2.47 6.98
CA LYS A 140 14.73 2.72 8.38
C LYS A 140 14.41 4.20 8.51
N TYR A 141 13.28 4.49 9.11
CA TYR A 141 12.86 5.84 9.46
C TYR A 141 13.05 6.01 10.96
N TYR A 142 13.84 6.99 11.34
CA TYR A 142 14.12 7.33 12.74
C TYR A 142 13.15 8.39 13.25
#